data_0420787fc972606aae73f9a2fe7af128
#
_entry.id   0420787fc972606aae73f9a2fe7af128
#
_cell.length_a   1.000
_cell.length_b   1.000
_cell.length_c   1.000
_cell.angle_alpha   90.00
_cell.angle_beta   90.00
_cell.angle_gamma   90.00
#
_symmetry.space_group_name_H-M   'P 1'
#
loop_
_entity.id
_entity.type
_entity.pdbx_description
1 polymer ?
#
loop_
_entity_poly.entity_id
_entity_poly.type
_entity_poly.pdbx_seq_one_letter_code
_entity_poly.pdbx_strand_id
1 'polypeptide(L)'
;MTEPSRPRLLVAKGSFESMGGAERDLIRVLPAINRLFEVTMATIQPSQDLEQACSDSGIEIISPESKWHLSTDPISVVLDSGRGTASKAWASIDGLSDAMSSSTAMHLVSGDGSLPILDHVPPGLRVHLHLLEPHRGLYEETLHRRVDGSPRRNLALTKAALSRARSRDQSLMESLMSRQGTIVSGNSRFSAQRANEVYGIEAGVLWPCVDIEEFPEDPSEDPENPFPQEDEYVVSVGRASYAKGTWETISMLAGTDLSLAHVGGGDEGSLGMIRKHADSSGVGLWVAPRLSSPDLVSLMRGARAIVSMAHKESFGLTPIEAFAVGTPPLFVDEGGFRDTIVDGENGRLLDRGDTASWHSALEQASDPSTRERWAISGRERISELDLSPDAHARRIRDLLC
;
A
#
# COMPACT_ATOMS: atom_id res chain seq x y z
N MET A 1 5.13 21.83 -37.73
CA MET A 1 4.37 22.09 -36.51
C MET A 1 5.18 21.48 -35.39
N THR A 2 5.77 22.30 -34.51
CA THR A 2 6.44 21.80 -33.30
C THR A 2 5.36 21.19 -32.40
N GLU A 3 5.53 19.93 -32.01
CA GLU A 3 4.67 19.34 -30.96
C GLU A 3 4.65 20.28 -29.74
N PRO A 4 3.49 20.51 -29.13
CA PRO A 4 3.43 21.30 -27.90
C PRO A 4 4.34 20.63 -26.85
N SER A 5 5.24 21.43 -26.27
CA SER A 5 6.13 20.93 -25.24
C SER A 5 5.30 20.38 -24.07
N ARG A 6 5.63 19.17 -23.62
CA ARG A 6 4.97 18.57 -22.45
C ARG A 6 5.19 19.45 -21.21
N PRO A 7 4.18 19.63 -20.34
CA PRO A 7 4.38 20.38 -19.10
C PRO A 7 5.39 19.69 -18.19
N ARG A 8 6.20 20.46 -17.47
CA ARG A 8 7.19 19.93 -16.53
C ARG A 8 6.54 19.56 -15.20
N LEU A 9 6.81 18.37 -14.71
CA LEU A 9 6.28 17.84 -13.45
C LEU A 9 7.42 17.38 -12.55
N LEU A 10 7.48 17.93 -11.35
CA LEU A 10 8.32 17.38 -10.29
C LEU A 10 7.53 16.27 -9.56
N VAL A 11 7.99 15.04 -9.66
CA VAL A 11 7.47 13.92 -8.85
C VAL A 11 8.37 13.75 -7.65
N ALA A 12 7.80 13.70 -6.46
CA ALA A 12 8.58 13.62 -5.22
C ALA A 12 8.08 12.52 -4.29
N LYS A 13 9.01 11.74 -3.75
CA LYS A 13 8.77 10.77 -2.66
C LYS A 13 10.04 10.63 -1.82
N GLY A 14 9.90 10.58 -0.49
CA GLY A 14 11.03 10.60 0.43
C GLY A 14 11.95 9.39 0.28
N SER A 15 11.49 8.22 0.68
CA SER A 15 12.32 7.02 0.72
C SER A 15 11.76 5.88 -0.12
N PHE A 16 12.67 5.14 -0.77
CA PHE A 16 12.45 3.86 -1.44
C PHE A 16 13.25 2.73 -0.77
N GLU A 17 13.70 2.91 0.46
CA GLU A 17 14.47 1.89 1.20
C GLU A 17 13.60 0.66 1.50
N SER A 18 12.35 0.88 1.88
CA SER A 18 11.38 -0.20 2.11
C SER A 18 10.46 -0.32 0.91
N MET A 19 10.68 -1.32 0.06
CA MET A 19 9.87 -1.58 -1.12
C MET A 19 8.51 -2.16 -0.73
N GLY A 20 7.54 -1.27 -0.48
CA GLY A 20 6.14 -1.59 -0.24
C GLY A 20 5.26 -1.42 -1.48
N GLY A 21 3.93 -1.44 -1.27
CA GLY A 21 2.96 -1.22 -2.35
C GLY A 21 3.07 0.16 -2.99
N ALA A 22 3.27 1.20 -2.18
CA ALA A 22 3.35 2.58 -2.66
C ALA A 22 4.60 2.88 -3.50
N GLU A 23 5.74 2.28 -3.14
CA GLU A 23 6.99 2.41 -3.89
C GLU A 23 6.89 1.71 -5.23
N ARG A 24 6.37 0.48 -5.26
CA ARG A 24 6.14 -0.28 -6.49
C ARG A 24 5.12 0.41 -7.39
N ASP A 25 4.03 0.92 -6.83
CA ASP A 25 3.01 1.68 -7.53
C ASP A 25 3.63 2.89 -8.25
N LEU A 26 4.41 3.71 -7.54
CA LEU A 26 5.05 4.88 -8.14
C LEU A 26 6.05 4.49 -9.22
N ILE A 27 6.93 3.50 -8.98
CA ILE A 27 7.90 3.02 -9.98
C ILE A 27 7.17 2.55 -11.24
N ARG A 28 6.07 1.83 -11.10
CA ARG A 28 5.26 1.29 -12.20
C ARG A 28 4.60 2.38 -13.03
N VAL A 29 4.15 3.47 -12.40
CA VAL A 29 3.42 4.54 -13.09
C VAL A 29 4.33 5.61 -13.69
N LEU A 30 5.57 5.77 -13.22
CA LEU A 30 6.51 6.80 -13.70
C LEU A 30 6.68 6.84 -15.22
N PRO A 31 6.85 5.69 -15.94
CA PRO A 31 6.94 5.72 -17.40
C PRO A 31 5.69 6.29 -18.08
N ALA A 32 4.51 5.99 -17.53
CA ALA A 32 3.25 6.52 -18.05
C ALA A 32 3.09 8.02 -17.79
N ILE A 33 3.49 8.48 -16.62
CA ILE A 33 3.51 9.92 -16.31
C ILE A 33 4.48 10.64 -17.25
N ASN A 34 5.66 10.05 -17.50
CA ASN A 34 6.68 10.67 -18.39
C ASN A 34 6.23 10.76 -19.85
N ARG A 35 5.26 9.95 -20.28
CA ARG A 35 4.64 10.14 -21.62
C ARG A 35 3.78 11.41 -21.69
N LEU A 36 3.19 11.85 -20.59
CA LEU A 36 2.30 13.00 -20.52
C LEU A 36 2.98 14.29 -20.07
N PHE A 37 4.07 14.16 -19.29
CA PHE A 37 4.84 15.26 -18.72
C PHE A 37 6.33 15.11 -19.07
N GLU A 38 7.11 16.15 -18.87
CA GLU A 38 8.57 16.09 -18.73
C GLU A 38 8.84 15.94 -17.23
N VAL A 39 9.19 14.70 -16.80
CA VAL A 39 9.28 14.36 -15.38
C VAL A 39 10.70 14.50 -14.85
N THR A 40 10.83 15.18 -13.70
CA THR A 40 12.00 15.06 -12.82
C THR A 40 11.57 14.32 -11.55
N MET A 41 12.30 13.26 -11.17
CA MET A 41 12.05 12.51 -9.95
C MET A 41 12.95 12.99 -8.81
N ALA A 42 12.38 13.47 -7.71
CA ALA A 42 13.11 13.88 -6.51
C ALA A 42 12.91 12.88 -5.36
N THR A 43 14.00 12.43 -4.75
CA THR A 43 13.96 11.52 -3.59
C THR A 43 15.17 11.72 -2.69
N ILE A 44 15.03 11.48 -1.38
CA ILE A 44 16.14 11.53 -0.43
C ILE A 44 16.80 10.17 -0.19
N GLN A 45 16.16 9.09 -0.69
CA GLN A 45 16.66 7.72 -0.58
C GLN A 45 16.20 6.88 -1.78
N PRO A 46 16.92 6.90 -2.91
CA PRO A 46 16.61 6.09 -4.07
C PRO A 46 16.90 4.60 -3.83
N SER A 47 16.20 3.73 -4.55
CA SER A 47 16.50 2.30 -4.68
C SER A 47 17.04 1.97 -6.07
N GLN A 48 17.67 0.81 -6.23
CA GLN A 48 18.13 0.34 -7.54
C GLN A 48 16.98 0.18 -8.54
N ASP A 49 15.82 -0.32 -8.07
CA ASP A 49 14.63 -0.49 -8.92
C ASP A 49 14.11 0.86 -9.46
N LEU A 50 14.12 1.91 -8.62
CA LEU A 50 13.77 3.25 -9.07
C LEU A 50 14.78 3.81 -10.07
N GLU A 51 16.07 3.69 -9.76
CA GLU A 51 17.16 4.16 -10.63
C GLU A 51 17.07 3.51 -12.01
N GLN A 52 16.83 2.19 -12.06
CA GLN A 52 16.65 1.45 -13.31
C GLN A 52 15.42 1.91 -14.08
N ALA A 53 14.25 1.99 -13.44
CA ALA A 53 13.00 2.39 -14.11
C ALA A 53 13.08 3.82 -14.67
N CYS A 54 13.72 4.73 -13.96
CA CYS A 54 13.94 6.10 -14.41
C CYS A 54 14.94 6.15 -15.58
N SER A 55 16.04 5.39 -15.50
CA SER A 55 17.02 5.28 -16.60
C SER A 55 16.37 4.75 -17.87
N ASP A 56 15.58 3.69 -17.79
CA ASP A 56 14.89 3.06 -18.93
C ASP A 56 13.86 4.01 -19.56
N SER A 57 13.31 4.93 -18.77
CA SER A 57 12.30 5.89 -19.21
C SER A 57 12.86 7.27 -19.55
N GLY A 58 14.16 7.51 -19.40
CA GLY A 58 14.79 8.80 -19.62
C GLY A 58 14.33 9.88 -18.61
N ILE A 59 14.03 9.49 -17.39
CA ILE A 59 13.62 10.38 -16.29
C ILE A 59 14.87 10.76 -15.48
N GLU A 60 15.09 12.05 -15.28
CA GLU A 60 16.13 12.55 -14.39
C GLU A 60 15.77 12.28 -12.92
N ILE A 61 16.72 11.74 -12.16
CA ILE A 61 16.61 11.63 -10.69
C ILE A 61 17.51 12.65 -10.03
N ILE A 62 16.95 13.42 -9.10
CA ILE A 62 17.71 14.29 -8.21
C ILE A 62 17.61 13.77 -6.77
N SER A 63 18.76 13.60 -6.13
CA SER A 63 18.88 13.06 -4.77
C SER A 63 20.12 13.64 -4.07
N PRO A 64 20.16 13.62 -2.71
CA PRO A 64 21.34 14.09 -2.00
C PRO A 64 22.52 13.13 -2.20
N GLU A 65 23.75 13.66 -2.15
CA GLU A 65 24.95 12.80 -2.20
C GLU A 65 24.98 11.75 -1.08
N SER A 66 24.49 12.10 0.11
CA SER A 66 24.38 11.21 1.26
C SER A 66 22.95 10.75 1.43
N LYS A 67 22.69 9.46 1.21
CA LYS A 67 21.36 8.85 1.36
C LYS A 67 20.82 9.05 2.78
N TRP A 68 19.56 9.45 2.88
CA TRP A 68 18.85 9.58 4.15
C TRP A 68 18.31 8.22 4.60
N HIS A 69 18.35 7.96 5.90
CA HIS A 69 17.76 6.75 6.50
C HIS A 69 16.81 7.13 7.63
N LEU A 70 15.70 6.43 7.69
CA LEU A 70 14.73 6.58 8.78
C LEU A 70 15.33 6.02 10.07
N SER A 71 15.45 6.87 11.10
CA SER A 71 15.83 6.38 12.42
C SER A 71 14.67 5.63 13.07
N THR A 72 14.93 4.38 13.46
CA THR A 72 13.98 3.52 14.20
C THR A 72 14.20 3.62 15.73
N ASP A 73 15.15 4.44 16.18
CA ASP A 73 15.43 4.67 17.59
C ASP A 73 14.20 5.31 18.29
N PRO A 74 13.75 4.74 19.42
CA PRO A 74 12.56 5.21 20.12
C PRO A 74 12.59 6.68 20.56
N ILE A 75 13.77 7.21 20.88
CA ILE A 75 13.94 8.61 21.28
C ILE A 75 13.75 9.51 20.06
N SER A 76 14.34 9.15 18.95
CA SER A 76 14.21 9.86 17.67
C SER A 76 12.75 9.90 17.20
N VAL A 77 12.01 8.81 17.36
CA VAL A 77 10.58 8.74 17.03
C VAL A 77 9.76 9.68 17.91
N VAL A 78 9.98 9.67 19.24
CA VAL A 78 9.26 10.55 20.19
C VAL A 78 9.58 12.04 19.95
N LEU A 79 10.84 12.35 19.64
CA LEU A 79 11.29 13.72 19.37
C LEU A 79 10.95 14.19 17.95
N ASP A 80 10.43 13.29 17.09
CA ASP A 80 10.17 13.57 15.67
C ASP A 80 11.43 14.11 14.96
N SER A 81 12.60 13.56 15.33
CA SER A 81 13.87 14.00 14.75
C SER A 81 14.03 13.58 13.29
N GLY A 82 13.34 12.52 12.87
CA GLY A 82 13.30 12.04 11.50
C GLY A 82 12.81 13.09 10.50
N ARG A 83 11.83 13.92 10.89
CA ARG A 83 11.34 15.03 10.08
C ARG A 83 12.46 16.08 9.83
N GLY A 84 13.16 16.50 10.88
CA GLY A 84 14.21 17.50 10.74
C GLY A 84 15.42 17.02 9.92
N THR A 85 15.78 15.73 10.03
CA THR A 85 16.83 15.12 9.20
C THR A 85 16.39 14.96 7.75
N ALA A 86 15.12 14.60 7.50
CA ALA A 86 14.56 14.53 6.16
C ALA A 86 14.49 15.92 5.50
N SER A 87 14.03 16.98 6.23
CA SER A 87 14.03 18.35 5.70
C SER A 87 15.42 18.82 5.31
N LYS A 88 16.45 18.49 6.12
CA LYS A 88 17.86 18.79 5.77
C LYS A 88 18.33 18.00 4.55
N ALA A 89 17.94 16.73 4.43
CA ALA A 89 18.27 15.93 3.27
C ALA A 89 17.63 16.51 2.00
N TRP A 90 16.39 16.95 2.04
CA TRP A 90 15.75 17.67 0.94
C TRP A 90 16.49 18.95 0.58
N ALA A 91 16.88 19.75 1.58
CA ALA A 91 17.65 20.99 1.36
C ALA A 91 19.03 20.78 0.75
N SER A 92 19.62 19.58 0.88
CA SER A 92 20.95 19.26 0.37
C SER A 92 20.95 18.70 -1.06
N ILE A 93 19.78 18.56 -1.69
CA ILE A 93 19.68 18.10 -3.09
C ILE A 93 20.07 19.25 -4.02
N ASP A 94 21.16 19.06 -4.75
CA ASP A 94 21.55 19.99 -5.80
C ASP A 94 20.49 20.04 -6.91
N GLY A 95 20.14 21.26 -7.35
CA GLY A 95 19.14 21.47 -8.40
C GLY A 95 17.66 21.35 -7.96
N LEU A 96 17.35 21.01 -6.70
CA LEU A 96 15.94 20.90 -6.24
C LEU A 96 15.18 22.22 -6.43
N SER A 97 15.78 23.34 -6.07
CA SER A 97 15.16 24.68 -6.25
C SER A 97 14.88 24.99 -7.71
N ASP A 98 15.80 24.63 -8.61
CA ASP A 98 15.66 24.83 -10.05
C ASP A 98 14.59 23.92 -10.64
N ALA A 99 14.54 22.65 -10.21
CA ALA A 99 13.50 21.71 -10.58
C ALA A 99 12.11 22.20 -10.14
N MET A 100 11.98 22.70 -8.90
CA MET A 100 10.72 23.29 -8.40
C MET A 100 10.31 24.54 -9.20
N SER A 101 11.28 25.42 -9.49
CA SER A 101 11.01 26.69 -10.17
C SER A 101 10.67 26.51 -11.66
N SER A 102 11.19 25.48 -12.29
CA SER A 102 10.94 25.15 -13.69
C SER A 102 9.70 24.28 -13.91
N SER A 103 9.18 23.64 -12.85
CA SER A 103 8.00 22.77 -12.93
C SER A 103 6.69 23.56 -12.89
N THR A 104 5.68 23.10 -13.61
CA THR A 104 4.33 23.66 -13.58
C THR A 104 3.54 23.18 -12.35
N ALA A 105 3.88 22.00 -11.84
CA ALA A 105 3.29 21.39 -10.67
C ALA A 105 4.25 20.38 -10.01
N MET A 106 3.94 20.03 -8.77
CA MET A 106 4.59 18.93 -8.03
C MET A 106 3.55 17.86 -7.69
N HIS A 107 3.86 16.61 -8.00
CA HIS A 107 3.14 15.42 -7.52
C HIS A 107 3.93 14.80 -6.38
N LEU A 108 3.45 14.94 -5.15
CA LEU A 108 4.08 14.45 -3.93
C LEU A 108 3.36 13.19 -3.44
N VAL A 109 4.05 12.06 -3.40
CA VAL A 109 3.52 10.81 -2.82
C VAL A 109 3.96 10.73 -1.36
N SER A 110 2.99 10.60 -0.45
CA SER A 110 3.28 10.47 0.98
C SER A 110 4.05 9.18 1.31
N GLY A 111 4.74 9.17 2.42
CA GLY A 111 5.58 8.07 2.91
C GLY A 111 6.74 8.59 3.74
N ASP A 112 7.62 7.69 4.12
CA ASP A 112 8.75 8.01 4.98
C ASP A 112 9.62 9.12 4.37
N GLY A 113 9.80 10.22 5.11
CA GLY A 113 10.60 11.37 4.69
C GLY A 113 10.00 12.24 3.58
N SER A 114 8.78 11.95 3.08
CA SER A 114 8.19 12.69 1.95
C SER A 114 7.74 14.11 2.33
N LEU A 115 6.87 14.24 3.33
CA LEU A 115 6.23 15.50 3.66
C LEU A 115 7.18 16.66 4.02
N PRO A 116 8.38 16.46 4.60
CA PRO A 116 9.31 17.55 4.88
C PRO A 116 9.80 18.33 3.66
N ILE A 117 9.63 17.84 2.43
CA ILE A 117 9.90 18.62 1.20
C ILE A 117 9.05 19.89 1.15
N LEU A 118 7.87 19.89 1.77
CA LEU A 118 6.94 21.00 1.78
C LEU A 118 7.51 22.26 2.44
N ASP A 119 8.51 22.11 3.32
CA ASP A 119 9.24 23.23 3.92
C ASP A 119 10.05 24.05 2.88
N HIS A 120 10.30 23.47 1.68
CA HIS A 120 11.14 24.04 0.62
C HIS A 120 10.35 24.45 -0.63
N VAL A 121 9.06 24.10 -0.71
CA VAL A 121 8.22 24.33 -1.90
C VAL A 121 7.87 25.81 -2.04
N PRO A 122 8.21 26.49 -3.17
CA PRO A 122 7.90 27.90 -3.36
C PRO A 122 6.38 28.16 -3.41
N PRO A 123 5.89 29.32 -2.97
CA PRO A 123 4.44 29.59 -2.83
C PRO A 123 3.63 29.42 -4.10
N GLY A 124 4.22 29.67 -5.27
CA GLY A 124 3.53 29.64 -6.58
C GLY A 124 3.45 28.26 -7.22
N LEU A 125 4.16 27.25 -6.73
CA LEU A 125 4.13 25.91 -7.29
C LEU A 125 2.87 25.18 -6.83
N ARG A 126 2.07 24.68 -7.78
CA ARG A 126 0.90 23.83 -7.48
C ARG A 126 1.36 22.49 -6.92
N VAL A 127 0.67 22.00 -5.90
CA VAL A 127 1.02 20.73 -5.25
C VAL A 127 -0.18 19.80 -5.27
N HIS A 128 -0.01 18.62 -5.86
CA HIS A 128 -0.88 17.49 -5.63
C HIS A 128 -0.22 16.57 -4.61
N LEU A 129 -0.83 16.44 -3.44
CA LEU A 129 -0.43 15.45 -2.43
C LEU A 129 -1.25 14.18 -2.63
N HIS A 130 -0.60 13.10 -3.09
CA HIS A 130 -1.16 11.77 -3.01
C HIS A 130 -0.92 11.24 -1.59
N LEU A 131 -1.89 11.52 -0.73
CA LEU A 131 -1.88 11.10 0.67
C LEU A 131 -2.42 9.67 0.72
N LEU A 132 -1.52 8.68 0.71
CA LEU A 132 -1.90 7.27 0.73
C LEU A 132 -2.76 6.94 1.95
N GLU A 133 -2.35 7.46 3.11
CA GLU A 133 -3.10 7.46 4.37
C GLU A 133 -2.47 8.47 5.36
N PRO A 134 -3.22 8.99 6.34
CA PRO A 134 -2.63 9.69 7.48
C PRO A 134 -1.65 8.77 8.20
N HIS A 135 -0.59 9.35 8.78
CA HIS A 135 0.49 8.57 9.40
C HIS A 135 -0.04 7.62 10.50
N ARG A 136 -0.21 6.34 10.16
CA ARG A 136 -0.85 5.34 11.05
C ARG A 136 -0.24 5.27 12.43
N GLY A 137 1.09 5.36 12.53
CA GLY A 137 1.81 5.34 13.81
C GLY A 137 1.47 6.51 14.72
N LEU A 138 0.98 7.64 14.19
CA LEU A 138 0.55 8.79 14.97
C LEU A 138 -0.94 8.73 15.39
N TYR A 139 -1.79 8.21 14.52
CA TYR A 139 -3.25 8.32 14.67
C TYR A 139 -3.96 7.00 14.96
N GLU A 140 -3.27 5.87 14.85
CA GLU A 140 -3.84 4.55 15.08
C GLU A 140 -3.02 3.74 16.09
N GLU A 141 -3.70 2.87 16.82
CA GLU A 141 -3.06 1.96 17.78
C GLU A 141 -2.54 0.68 17.16
N THR A 142 -2.95 0.36 15.93
CA THR A 142 -2.64 -0.90 15.25
C THR A 142 -1.15 -1.19 15.19
N LEU A 143 -0.32 -0.18 14.90
CA LEU A 143 1.14 -0.34 14.83
C LEU A 143 1.82 -0.42 16.22
N HIS A 144 1.09 -0.10 17.30
CA HIS A 144 1.59 -0.18 18.68
C HIS A 144 1.23 -1.49 19.38
N ARG A 145 0.66 -2.44 18.63
CA ARG A 145 0.28 -3.77 19.11
C ARG A 145 1.22 -4.85 18.59
N ARG A 146 1.34 -5.93 19.35
CA ARG A 146 1.97 -7.18 18.91
C ARG A 146 1.03 -7.91 17.97
N VAL A 147 1.51 -8.96 17.33
CA VAL A 147 0.70 -9.74 16.37
C VAL A 147 -0.57 -10.32 16.98
N ASP A 148 -0.58 -10.62 18.26
CA ASP A 148 -1.74 -11.11 19.05
C ASP A 148 -2.72 -10.01 19.51
N GLY A 149 -2.49 -8.76 19.09
CA GLY A 149 -3.29 -7.61 19.51
C GLY A 149 -2.94 -7.05 20.89
N SER A 150 -2.06 -7.70 21.66
CA SER A 150 -1.62 -7.15 22.94
C SER A 150 -0.78 -5.88 22.74
N PRO A 151 -0.90 -4.89 23.63
CA PRO A 151 -0.10 -3.67 23.51
C PRO A 151 1.40 -3.95 23.64
N ARG A 152 2.23 -3.38 22.76
CA ARG A 152 3.70 -3.42 22.92
C ARG A 152 4.18 -2.59 24.11
N ARG A 153 3.46 -1.50 24.41
CA ARG A 153 3.71 -0.54 25.51
C ARG A 153 2.36 0.00 26.00
N ASN A 154 2.38 0.74 27.10
CA ASN A 154 1.17 1.42 27.58
C ASN A 154 0.66 2.40 26.50
N LEU A 155 -0.51 2.14 25.93
CA LEU A 155 -1.08 2.91 24.84
C LEU A 155 -1.36 4.36 25.20
N ALA A 156 -1.82 4.64 26.45
CA ALA A 156 -2.09 6.00 26.89
C ALA A 156 -0.80 6.83 26.97
N LEU A 157 0.28 6.25 27.50
CA LEU A 157 1.59 6.90 27.55
C LEU A 157 2.16 7.09 26.14
N THR A 158 2.02 6.10 25.25
CA THR A 158 2.42 6.23 23.85
C THR A 158 1.67 7.36 23.17
N LYS A 159 0.35 7.42 23.35
CA LYS A 159 -0.48 8.50 22.82
C LYS A 159 -0.08 9.88 23.34
N ALA A 160 0.28 10.00 24.61
CA ALA A 160 0.77 11.25 25.18
C ALA A 160 2.15 11.63 24.61
N ALA A 161 3.07 10.67 24.52
CA ALA A 161 4.42 10.90 23.97
C ALA A 161 4.38 11.39 22.50
N LEU A 162 3.46 10.89 21.70
CA LEU A 162 3.30 11.26 20.29
C LEU A 162 2.51 12.55 20.06
N SER A 163 2.02 13.24 21.11
CA SER A 163 1.17 14.43 20.96
C SER A 163 1.87 15.56 20.20
N ARG A 164 3.18 15.77 20.47
CA ARG A 164 3.98 16.79 19.78
C ARG A 164 4.16 16.47 18.29
N ALA A 165 4.43 15.22 17.96
CA ALA A 165 4.56 14.78 16.58
C ALA A 165 3.24 14.96 15.83
N ARG A 166 2.09 14.61 16.46
CA ARG A 166 0.77 14.86 15.87
C ARG A 166 0.50 16.33 15.62
N SER A 167 0.78 17.21 16.60
CA SER A 167 0.58 18.66 16.39
C SER A 167 1.41 19.21 15.23
N ARG A 168 2.65 18.75 15.08
CA ARG A 168 3.50 19.16 13.96
C ARG A 168 2.98 18.63 12.62
N ASP A 169 2.53 17.38 12.59
CA ASP A 169 1.94 16.76 11.40
C ASP A 169 0.67 17.52 10.97
N GLN A 170 -0.22 17.84 11.91
CA GLN A 170 -1.40 18.68 11.65
C GLN A 170 -1.05 20.07 11.15
N SER A 171 -0.11 20.77 11.80
CA SER A 171 0.34 22.10 11.35
C SER A 171 0.94 22.09 9.95
N LEU A 172 1.64 21.00 9.56
CA LEU A 172 2.15 20.83 8.21
C LEU A 172 1.04 20.72 7.18
N MET A 173 0.00 19.92 7.49
CA MET A 173 -1.15 19.75 6.62
C MET A 173 -1.98 21.03 6.52
N GLU A 174 -2.17 21.78 7.62
CA GLU A 174 -2.79 23.09 7.61
C GLU A 174 -2.03 24.09 6.74
N SER A 175 -0.69 24.11 6.87
CA SER A 175 0.17 24.96 6.04
C SER A 175 0.06 24.59 4.56
N LEU A 176 0.03 23.29 4.23
CA LEU A 176 -0.16 22.82 2.86
C LEU A 176 -1.51 23.29 2.32
N MET A 177 -2.59 23.14 3.08
CA MET A 177 -3.94 23.50 2.64
C MET A 177 -4.15 25.02 2.52
N SER A 178 -3.33 25.83 3.21
CA SER A 178 -3.35 27.28 3.05
C SER A 178 -2.75 27.78 1.71
N ARG A 179 -2.05 26.91 0.97
CA ARG A 179 -1.45 27.23 -0.34
C ARG A 179 -2.51 27.20 -1.42
N GLN A 180 -2.47 28.15 -2.34
CA GLN A 180 -3.33 28.11 -3.52
C GLN A 180 -2.94 26.98 -4.48
N GLY A 181 -3.93 26.31 -5.07
CA GLY A 181 -3.71 25.24 -6.03
C GLY A 181 -3.25 23.91 -5.42
N THR A 182 -3.41 23.74 -4.09
CA THR A 182 -3.20 22.46 -3.44
C THR A 182 -4.36 21.51 -3.72
N ILE A 183 -4.05 20.29 -4.10
CA ILE A 183 -4.98 19.18 -4.29
C ILE A 183 -4.51 18.01 -3.44
N VAL A 184 -5.43 17.32 -2.78
CA VAL A 184 -5.13 16.14 -1.99
C VAL A 184 -5.98 14.98 -2.48
N SER A 185 -5.38 13.80 -2.65
CA SER A 185 -6.07 12.56 -3.00
C SER A 185 -5.64 11.44 -2.06
N GLY A 186 -6.61 10.68 -1.55
CA GLY A 186 -6.35 9.37 -0.95
C GLY A 186 -6.19 8.30 -2.03
N ASN A 187 -5.59 7.15 -1.69
CA ASN A 187 -5.50 6.00 -2.60
C ASN A 187 -6.78 5.14 -2.61
N SER A 188 -7.80 5.52 -1.83
CA SER A 188 -9.11 4.89 -1.74
C SER A 188 -10.14 5.87 -1.17
N ARG A 189 -11.42 5.53 -1.25
CA ARG A 189 -12.47 6.28 -0.55
C ARG A 189 -12.25 6.26 0.96
N PHE A 190 -11.77 5.13 1.48
CA PHE A 190 -11.41 5.02 2.90
C PHE A 190 -10.29 5.98 3.27
N SER A 191 -9.20 6.04 2.51
CA SER A 191 -8.08 6.96 2.78
C SER A 191 -8.50 8.43 2.65
N ALA A 192 -9.36 8.76 1.67
CA ALA A 192 -9.93 10.09 1.54
C ALA A 192 -10.80 10.47 2.76
N GLN A 193 -11.64 9.55 3.23
CA GLN A 193 -12.40 9.74 4.46
C GLN A 193 -11.48 9.92 5.68
N ARG A 194 -10.40 9.13 5.78
CA ARG A 194 -9.41 9.26 6.87
C ARG A 194 -8.69 10.61 6.83
N ALA A 195 -8.41 11.17 5.64
CA ALA A 195 -7.86 12.53 5.51
C ALA A 195 -8.83 13.58 6.10
N ASN A 196 -10.12 13.41 5.87
CA ASN A 196 -11.14 14.29 6.48
C ASN A 196 -11.21 14.12 8.00
N GLU A 197 -11.27 12.89 8.51
CA GLU A 197 -11.35 12.62 9.96
C GLU A 197 -10.13 13.11 10.74
N VAL A 198 -8.93 13.04 10.16
CA VAL A 198 -7.67 13.37 10.84
C VAL A 198 -7.29 14.84 10.65
N TYR A 199 -7.46 15.36 9.45
CA TYR A 199 -6.95 16.69 9.06
C TYR A 199 -8.06 17.69 8.67
N GLY A 200 -9.32 17.26 8.58
CA GLY A 200 -10.41 18.10 8.09
C GLY A 200 -10.31 18.42 6.59
N ILE A 201 -9.60 17.58 5.81
CA ILE A 201 -9.35 17.81 4.39
C ILE A 201 -10.35 17.02 3.54
N GLU A 202 -11.02 17.68 2.62
CA GLU A 202 -11.78 17.03 1.56
C GLU A 202 -10.81 16.54 0.47
N ALA A 203 -10.47 15.27 0.53
CA ALA A 203 -9.57 14.64 -0.44
C ALA A 203 -10.36 13.94 -1.55
N GLY A 204 -9.86 14.05 -2.79
CA GLY A 204 -10.29 13.21 -3.90
C GLY A 204 -9.78 11.77 -3.76
N VAL A 205 -10.05 10.93 -4.76
CA VAL A 205 -9.53 9.57 -4.84
C VAL A 205 -8.66 9.42 -6.08
N LEU A 206 -7.44 8.95 -5.88
CA LEU A 206 -6.54 8.50 -6.94
C LEU A 206 -6.14 7.07 -6.61
N TRP A 207 -6.83 6.08 -7.20
CA TRP A 207 -6.53 4.67 -6.97
C TRP A 207 -5.12 4.33 -7.46
N PRO A 208 -4.40 3.39 -6.78
CA PRO A 208 -3.09 2.93 -7.23
C PRO A 208 -3.19 2.20 -8.57
N CYS A 209 -2.08 2.08 -9.27
CA CYS A 209 -2.05 1.26 -10.47
C CYS A 209 -1.67 -0.19 -10.17
N VAL A 210 -2.16 -1.09 -11.00
CA VAL A 210 -1.83 -2.51 -11.00
C VAL A 210 -1.41 -2.91 -12.41
N ASP A 211 -0.32 -3.64 -12.52
CA ASP A 211 0.05 -4.30 -13.76
C ASP A 211 -0.58 -5.69 -13.79
N ILE A 212 -1.65 -5.82 -14.56
CA ILE A 212 -2.39 -7.07 -14.66
C ILE A 212 -1.60 -8.12 -15.47
N GLU A 213 -0.65 -7.68 -16.32
CA GLU A 213 0.20 -8.57 -17.11
C GLU A 213 1.15 -9.40 -16.22
N GLU A 214 1.39 -8.97 -14.96
CA GLU A 214 2.08 -9.80 -13.96
C GLU A 214 1.30 -11.08 -13.58
N PHE A 215 0.01 -11.17 -13.94
CA PHE A 215 -0.90 -12.27 -13.59
C PHE A 215 -1.46 -12.91 -14.87
N PRO A 216 -0.72 -13.79 -15.54
CA PRO A 216 -1.15 -14.42 -16.78
C PRO A 216 -2.46 -15.20 -16.60
N GLU A 217 -3.37 -15.09 -17.57
CA GLU A 217 -4.68 -15.79 -17.51
C GLU A 217 -4.54 -17.30 -17.71
N ASP A 218 -3.54 -17.74 -18.50
CA ASP A 218 -3.32 -19.15 -18.82
C ASP A 218 -2.53 -19.86 -17.70
N PRO A 219 -3.19 -20.74 -16.91
CA PRO A 219 -2.51 -21.49 -15.85
C PRO A 219 -1.50 -22.51 -16.35
N SER A 220 -1.47 -22.82 -17.65
CA SER A 220 -0.50 -23.78 -18.22
C SER A 220 0.94 -23.25 -18.19
N GLU A 221 1.14 -21.95 -18.00
CA GLU A 221 2.44 -21.31 -17.85
C GLU A 221 2.89 -21.20 -16.38
N ASP A 222 2.01 -21.53 -15.42
CA ASP A 222 2.34 -21.46 -14.00
C ASP A 222 3.41 -22.52 -13.65
N PRO A 223 4.37 -22.18 -12.78
CA PRO A 223 5.26 -23.18 -12.19
C PRO A 223 4.47 -24.15 -11.29
N GLU A 224 5.12 -25.23 -10.87
CA GLU A 224 4.55 -26.13 -9.86
C GLU A 224 4.17 -25.32 -8.60
N ASN A 225 2.99 -25.64 -8.04
CA ASN A 225 2.50 -24.98 -6.84
C ASN A 225 3.50 -25.15 -5.69
N PRO A 226 4.04 -24.07 -5.12
CA PRO A 226 5.06 -24.15 -4.09
C PRO A 226 4.54 -24.59 -2.71
N PHE A 227 3.21 -24.73 -2.52
CA PHE A 227 2.65 -25.17 -1.25
C PHE A 227 3.08 -26.63 -0.96
N PRO A 228 3.76 -26.90 0.18
CA PRO A 228 4.47 -28.17 0.38
C PRO A 228 3.59 -29.33 0.84
N GLN A 229 2.29 -29.11 1.04
CA GLN A 229 1.36 -30.10 1.61
C GLN A 229 0.28 -30.46 0.57
N GLU A 230 -0.31 -31.64 0.73
CA GLU A 230 -1.46 -32.06 -0.10
C GLU A 230 -2.81 -31.49 0.41
N ASP A 231 -2.79 -30.84 1.57
CA ASP A 231 -3.99 -30.26 2.19
C ASP A 231 -4.52 -29.06 1.39
N GLU A 232 -5.82 -28.84 1.46
CA GLU A 232 -6.42 -27.60 0.97
C GLU A 232 -5.98 -26.42 1.85
N TYR A 233 -5.77 -25.27 1.22
CA TYR A 233 -5.24 -24.11 1.92
C TYR A 233 -5.89 -22.81 1.44
N VAL A 234 -5.74 -21.78 2.29
CA VAL A 234 -6.00 -20.38 1.95
C VAL A 234 -4.69 -19.61 1.98
N VAL A 235 -4.61 -18.52 1.21
CA VAL A 235 -3.43 -17.65 1.18
C VAL A 235 -3.73 -16.34 1.90
N SER A 236 -2.81 -15.90 2.74
CA SER A 236 -2.79 -14.54 3.31
C SER A 236 -1.49 -13.85 2.94
N VAL A 237 -1.60 -12.65 2.33
CA VAL A 237 -0.45 -11.87 1.87
C VAL A 237 -0.24 -10.65 2.77
N GLY A 238 0.98 -10.53 3.29
CA GLY A 238 1.38 -9.40 4.11
C GLY A 238 2.28 -9.82 5.26
N ARG A 239 2.95 -8.85 5.87
CA ARG A 239 3.85 -9.11 7.00
C ARG A 239 3.07 -9.62 8.21
N ALA A 240 3.57 -10.64 8.92
CA ALA A 240 2.98 -11.13 10.17
C ALA A 240 2.91 -10.01 11.21
N SER A 241 1.74 -9.42 11.39
CA SER A 241 1.53 -8.29 12.29
C SER A 241 0.04 -8.15 12.66
N TYR A 242 -0.23 -7.45 13.74
CA TYR A 242 -1.60 -7.10 14.11
C TYR A 242 -2.30 -6.29 13.02
N ALA A 243 -1.59 -5.33 12.42
CA ALA A 243 -2.16 -4.51 11.35
C ALA A 243 -2.63 -5.33 10.13
N LYS A 244 -2.02 -6.50 9.87
CA LYS A 244 -2.42 -7.42 8.78
C LYS A 244 -3.37 -8.52 9.23
N GLY A 245 -3.75 -8.55 10.52
CA GLY A 245 -4.73 -9.50 11.04
C GLY A 245 -4.30 -10.97 10.97
N THR A 246 -3.00 -11.24 10.96
CA THR A 246 -2.47 -12.61 10.79
C THR A 246 -2.91 -13.54 11.93
N TRP A 247 -2.94 -13.04 13.16
CA TRP A 247 -3.41 -13.78 14.33
C TRP A 247 -4.89 -14.14 14.22
N GLU A 248 -5.70 -13.18 13.84
CA GLU A 248 -7.15 -13.33 13.66
C GLU A 248 -7.48 -14.27 12.50
N THR A 249 -6.68 -14.24 11.42
CA THR A 249 -6.82 -15.18 10.29
C THR A 249 -6.61 -16.61 10.75
N ILE A 250 -5.59 -16.88 11.58
CA ILE A 250 -5.37 -18.22 12.16
C ILE A 250 -6.55 -18.61 13.07
N SER A 251 -7.01 -17.70 13.93
CA SER A 251 -8.15 -17.96 14.82
C SER A 251 -9.43 -18.27 14.04
N MET A 252 -9.64 -17.58 12.93
CA MET A 252 -10.80 -17.79 12.03
C MET A 252 -10.78 -19.16 11.37
N LEU A 253 -9.61 -19.70 11.04
CA LEU A 253 -9.45 -21.03 10.43
C LEU A 253 -9.60 -22.18 11.43
N ALA A 254 -9.57 -21.91 12.74
CA ALA A 254 -9.73 -22.95 13.75
C ALA A 254 -11.08 -23.69 13.56
N GLY A 255 -11.00 -25.03 13.56
CA GLY A 255 -12.15 -25.90 13.33
C GLY A 255 -12.50 -26.14 11.86
N THR A 256 -11.68 -25.64 10.92
CA THR A 256 -11.72 -26.04 9.51
C THR A 256 -10.60 -27.03 9.21
N ASP A 257 -10.68 -27.72 8.07
CA ASP A 257 -9.63 -28.62 7.57
C ASP A 257 -8.63 -27.87 6.67
N LEU A 258 -8.60 -26.51 6.72
CA LEU A 258 -7.78 -25.68 5.86
C LEU A 258 -6.48 -25.27 6.52
N SER A 259 -5.40 -25.37 5.76
CA SER A 259 -4.11 -24.80 6.13
C SER A 259 -3.98 -23.34 5.71
N LEU A 260 -3.12 -22.57 6.40
CA LEU A 260 -2.79 -21.19 6.02
C LEU A 260 -1.41 -21.14 5.37
N ALA A 261 -1.37 -20.71 4.10
CA ALA A 261 -0.15 -20.27 3.45
C ALA A 261 0.04 -18.76 3.71
N HIS A 262 0.97 -18.42 4.61
CA HIS A 262 1.27 -17.03 4.95
C HIS A 262 2.45 -16.52 4.13
N VAL A 263 2.21 -15.52 3.26
CA VAL A 263 3.23 -14.89 2.39
C VAL A 263 3.55 -13.48 2.89
N GLY A 264 4.83 -13.15 3.02
CA GLY A 264 5.29 -11.81 3.40
C GLY A 264 6.13 -11.78 4.69
N GLY A 265 6.33 -12.93 5.31
CA GLY A 265 7.25 -13.10 6.45
C GLY A 265 6.85 -12.29 7.67
N GLY A 266 7.86 -11.88 8.45
CA GLY A 266 7.68 -11.13 9.69
C GLY A 266 8.98 -11.10 10.50
N ASP A 267 8.99 -10.39 11.63
CA ASP A 267 10.08 -10.55 12.60
C ASP A 267 9.97 -11.91 13.31
N GLU A 268 11.12 -12.46 13.74
CA GLU A 268 11.19 -13.78 14.35
C GLU A 268 10.26 -13.94 15.57
N GLY A 269 10.09 -12.87 16.36
CA GLY A 269 9.18 -12.88 17.51
C GLY A 269 7.71 -13.04 17.08
N SER A 270 7.28 -12.27 16.09
CA SER A 270 5.93 -12.35 15.51
C SER A 270 5.69 -13.71 14.84
N LEU A 271 6.67 -14.22 14.06
CA LEU A 271 6.58 -15.53 13.43
C LEU A 271 6.52 -16.66 14.47
N GLY A 272 7.31 -16.59 15.53
CA GLY A 272 7.25 -17.56 16.64
C GLY A 272 5.89 -17.56 17.36
N MET A 273 5.26 -16.39 17.51
CA MET A 273 3.93 -16.28 18.12
C MET A 273 2.86 -16.89 17.24
N ILE A 274 2.83 -16.59 15.92
CA ILE A 274 1.80 -17.13 15.03
C ILE A 274 1.94 -18.65 14.84
N ARG A 275 3.18 -19.20 14.82
CA ARG A 275 3.37 -20.66 14.77
C ARG A 275 2.75 -21.34 16.00
N LYS A 276 3.06 -20.85 17.21
CA LYS A 276 2.45 -21.38 18.45
C LYS A 276 0.94 -21.25 18.47
N HIS A 277 0.43 -20.15 17.92
CA HIS A 277 -1.02 -19.93 17.84
C HIS A 277 -1.67 -20.93 16.88
N ALA A 278 -1.09 -21.14 15.72
CA ALA A 278 -1.57 -22.11 14.72
C ALA A 278 -1.59 -23.53 15.32
N ASP A 279 -0.46 -23.95 15.95
CA ASP A 279 -0.36 -25.25 16.63
C ASP A 279 -1.46 -25.41 17.69
N SER A 280 -1.68 -24.39 18.55
CA SER A 280 -2.70 -24.44 19.61
C SER A 280 -4.13 -24.39 19.09
N SER A 281 -4.34 -23.86 17.88
CA SER A 281 -5.64 -23.74 17.20
C SER A 281 -5.93 -24.94 16.27
N GLY A 282 -4.98 -25.86 16.11
CA GLY A 282 -5.10 -26.99 15.19
C GLY A 282 -5.10 -26.58 13.71
N VAL A 283 -4.48 -25.47 13.37
CA VAL A 283 -4.42 -24.92 12.00
C VAL A 283 -3.04 -25.22 11.41
N GLY A 284 -2.99 -25.87 10.25
CA GLY A 284 -1.76 -26.01 9.47
C GLY A 284 -1.23 -24.64 9.04
N LEU A 285 0.03 -24.34 9.33
CA LEU A 285 0.63 -23.05 8.94
C LEU A 285 1.93 -23.27 8.16
N TRP A 286 1.95 -22.81 6.94
CA TRP A 286 3.16 -22.67 6.16
C TRP A 286 3.51 -21.19 6.02
N VAL A 287 4.67 -20.78 6.54
CA VAL A 287 5.24 -19.46 6.31
C VAL A 287 6.12 -19.57 5.08
N ALA A 288 5.63 -19.03 3.97
CA ALA A 288 6.33 -19.09 2.70
C ALA A 288 7.69 -18.38 2.76
N PRO A 289 8.73 -18.93 2.12
CA PRO A 289 9.96 -18.20 1.87
C PRO A 289 9.68 -17.02 0.93
N ARG A 290 10.70 -16.27 0.54
CA ARG A 290 10.53 -15.25 -0.50
C ARG A 290 10.23 -15.97 -1.83
N LEU A 291 9.02 -15.76 -2.34
CA LEU A 291 8.55 -16.30 -3.61
C LEU A 291 8.91 -15.37 -4.77
N SER A 292 9.11 -15.94 -5.96
CA SER A 292 9.08 -15.19 -7.20
C SER A 292 7.64 -14.80 -7.55
N SER A 293 7.43 -13.84 -8.47
CA SER A 293 6.07 -13.47 -8.91
C SER A 293 5.31 -14.67 -9.53
N PRO A 294 5.91 -15.49 -10.40
CA PRO A 294 5.22 -16.68 -10.91
C PRO A 294 4.86 -17.71 -9.84
N ASP A 295 5.75 -17.96 -8.87
CA ASP A 295 5.45 -18.87 -7.74
C ASP A 295 4.29 -18.34 -6.89
N LEU A 296 4.23 -17.02 -6.65
CA LEU A 296 3.12 -16.40 -5.93
C LEU A 296 1.80 -16.54 -6.70
N VAL A 297 1.81 -16.34 -8.01
CA VAL A 297 0.63 -16.54 -8.87
C VAL A 297 0.13 -17.98 -8.78
N SER A 298 1.03 -18.97 -8.95
CA SER A 298 0.69 -20.39 -8.83
C SER A 298 0.14 -20.74 -7.45
N LEU A 299 0.76 -20.25 -6.38
CA LEU A 299 0.27 -20.42 -5.01
C LEU A 299 -1.14 -19.84 -4.82
N MET A 300 -1.35 -18.61 -5.29
CA MET A 300 -2.66 -17.94 -5.14
C MET A 300 -3.74 -18.68 -5.95
N ARG A 301 -3.44 -19.11 -7.16
CA ARG A 301 -4.37 -19.81 -8.06
C ARG A 301 -4.78 -21.18 -7.52
N GLY A 302 -3.87 -21.90 -6.87
CA GLY A 302 -4.13 -23.19 -6.24
C GLY A 302 -4.91 -23.10 -4.92
N ALA A 303 -5.07 -21.92 -4.34
CA ALA A 303 -5.74 -21.75 -3.06
C ALA A 303 -7.26 -21.86 -3.16
N ARG A 304 -7.91 -22.29 -2.09
CA ARG A 304 -9.36 -22.23 -1.96
C ARG A 304 -9.87 -20.79 -1.99
N ALA A 305 -9.16 -19.90 -1.27
CA ALA A 305 -9.47 -18.48 -1.22
C ALA A 305 -8.20 -17.68 -0.87
N ILE A 306 -8.19 -16.42 -1.22
CA ILE A 306 -7.28 -15.42 -0.65
C ILE A 306 -8.01 -14.75 0.50
N VAL A 307 -7.40 -14.72 1.67
CA VAL A 307 -8.05 -14.22 2.89
C VAL A 307 -7.26 -13.07 3.52
N SER A 308 -7.96 -12.09 4.06
CA SER A 308 -7.32 -11.04 4.84
C SER A 308 -8.24 -10.49 5.93
N MET A 309 -7.69 -10.43 7.14
CA MET A 309 -8.28 -9.75 8.29
C MET A 309 -7.48 -8.49 8.66
N ALA A 310 -6.90 -7.80 7.66
CA ALA A 310 -6.13 -6.59 7.89
C ALA A 310 -7.00 -5.48 8.49
N HIS A 311 -6.42 -4.78 9.49
CA HIS A 311 -7.09 -3.67 10.14
C HIS A 311 -6.93 -2.40 9.31
N LYS A 312 -8.03 -1.82 8.84
CA LYS A 312 -8.07 -0.52 8.17
C LYS A 312 -7.05 -0.42 7.04
N GLU A 313 -7.01 -1.43 6.16
CA GLU A 313 -6.14 -1.38 4.98
C GLU A 313 -6.48 -0.15 4.13
N SER A 314 -5.47 0.58 3.65
CA SER A 314 -5.70 1.83 2.95
C SER A 314 -6.39 1.64 1.59
N PHE A 315 -5.94 0.69 0.79
CA PHE A 315 -6.60 0.25 -0.46
C PHE A 315 -6.68 -1.28 -0.50
N GLY A 316 -5.52 -1.95 -0.39
CA GLY A 316 -5.39 -3.39 -0.55
C GLY A 316 -5.32 -3.81 -2.01
N LEU A 317 -4.11 -4.11 -2.50
CA LEU A 317 -3.91 -4.62 -3.86
C LEU A 317 -4.32 -6.09 -3.98
N THR A 318 -4.24 -6.83 -2.89
CA THR A 318 -4.48 -8.29 -2.85
C THR A 318 -5.85 -8.73 -3.40
N PRO A 319 -7.00 -8.01 -3.22
CA PRO A 319 -8.22 -8.36 -3.92
C PRO A 319 -8.11 -8.30 -5.44
N ILE A 320 -7.38 -7.33 -5.98
CA ILE A 320 -7.16 -7.18 -7.43
C ILE A 320 -6.29 -8.33 -7.94
N GLU A 321 -5.24 -8.68 -7.20
CA GLU A 321 -4.38 -9.84 -7.47
C GLU A 321 -5.20 -11.14 -7.45
N ALA A 322 -6.10 -11.30 -6.47
CA ALA A 322 -7.01 -12.44 -6.38
C ALA A 322 -7.96 -12.53 -7.58
N PHE A 323 -8.55 -11.41 -8.01
CA PHE A 323 -9.39 -11.35 -9.20
C PHE A 323 -8.62 -11.74 -10.47
N ALA A 324 -7.38 -11.24 -10.62
CA ALA A 324 -6.54 -11.52 -11.78
C ALA A 324 -6.22 -13.01 -11.92
N VAL A 325 -5.94 -13.70 -10.81
CA VAL A 325 -5.70 -15.15 -10.81
C VAL A 325 -6.96 -16.00 -10.76
N GLY A 326 -8.15 -15.39 -10.60
CA GLY A 326 -9.44 -16.08 -10.54
C GLY A 326 -9.71 -16.81 -9.22
N THR A 327 -9.04 -16.42 -8.12
CA THR A 327 -9.21 -17.02 -6.80
C THR A 327 -10.12 -16.15 -5.93
N PRO A 328 -11.13 -16.73 -5.26
CA PRO A 328 -12.09 -16.00 -4.45
C PRO A 328 -11.43 -15.17 -3.35
N PRO A 329 -11.63 -13.84 -3.28
CA PRO A 329 -11.23 -13.03 -2.15
C PRO A 329 -12.29 -13.08 -1.03
N LEU A 330 -11.88 -13.41 0.19
CA LEU A 330 -12.69 -13.34 1.40
C LEU A 330 -12.00 -12.42 2.39
N PHE A 331 -12.53 -11.22 2.56
CA PHE A 331 -11.85 -10.14 3.27
C PHE A 331 -12.72 -9.56 4.38
N VAL A 332 -12.08 -9.04 5.41
CA VAL A 332 -12.80 -8.29 6.44
C VAL A 332 -13.47 -7.05 5.84
N ASP A 333 -14.71 -6.77 6.26
CA ASP A 333 -15.45 -5.56 5.84
C ASP A 333 -14.91 -4.31 6.51
N GLU A 334 -13.66 -3.95 6.17
CA GLU A 334 -12.96 -2.77 6.69
C GLU A 334 -12.12 -2.09 5.60
N GLY A 335 -11.90 -0.80 5.77
CA GLY A 335 -10.91 -0.05 4.99
C GLY A 335 -11.22 0.00 3.49
N GLY A 336 -10.15 0.04 2.70
CA GLY A 336 -10.18 0.16 1.26
C GLY A 336 -10.62 -1.10 0.51
N PHE A 337 -10.78 -2.24 1.19
CA PHE A 337 -11.33 -3.44 0.55
C PHE A 337 -12.72 -3.23 -0.03
N ARG A 338 -13.50 -2.30 0.56
CA ARG A 338 -14.82 -1.86 0.06
C ARG A 338 -14.75 -1.12 -1.28
N ASP A 339 -13.58 -0.66 -1.71
CA ASP A 339 -13.41 -0.03 -3.03
C ASP A 339 -13.26 -1.07 -4.15
N THR A 340 -12.83 -2.29 -3.81
CA THR A 340 -12.52 -3.37 -4.76
C THR A 340 -13.55 -4.48 -4.73
N ILE A 341 -13.93 -4.96 -3.55
CA ILE A 341 -14.86 -6.09 -3.38
C ILE A 341 -16.29 -5.57 -3.25
N VAL A 342 -17.19 -6.19 -4.02
CA VAL A 342 -18.64 -6.05 -3.89
C VAL A 342 -19.16 -7.38 -3.30
N ASP A 343 -19.64 -7.32 -2.05
CA ASP A 343 -20.00 -8.52 -1.29
C ASP A 343 -21.02 -9.42 -2.02
N GLY A 344 -20.68 -10.68 -2.16
CA GLY A 344 -21.48 -11.70 -2.84
C GLY A 344 -21.41 -11.69 -4.36
N GLU A 345 -20.84 -10.65 -5.00
CA GLU A 345 -20.75 -10.53 -6.45
C GLU A 345 -19.39 -11.01 -6.98
N ASN A 346 -18.28 -10.54 -6.39
CA ASN A 346 -16.93 -10.89 -6.81
C ASN A 346 -16.04 -11.41 -5.67
N GLY A 347 -16.61 -11.71 -4.52
CA GLY A 347 -15.98 -12.18 -3.30
C GLY A 347 -16.86 -11.90 -2.10
N ARG A 348 -16.27 -11.89 -0.90
CA ARG A 348 -17.00 -11.59 0.33
C ARG A 348 -16.32 -10.52 1.15
N LEU A 349 -17.14 -9.65 1.73
CA LEU A 349 -16.78 -8.74 2.81
C LEU A 349 -17.48 -9.21 4.10
N LEU A 350 -16.68 -9.53 5.12
CA LEU A 350 -17.15 -10.27 6.29
C LEU A 350 -16.85 -9.51 7.58
N ASP A 351 -17.77 -9.56 8.54
CA ASP A 351 -17.50 -9.04 9.89
C ASP A 351 -16.36 -9.83 10.55
N ARG A 352 -15.40 -9.13 11.15
CA ARG A 352 -14.23 -9.73 11.81
C ARG A 352 -14.62 -10.71 12.92
N GLY A 353 -15.69 -10.44 13.64
CA GLY A 353 -16.14 -11.22 14.78
C GLY A 353 -17.08 -12.40 14.42
N ASP A 354 -17.54 -12.48 13.18
CA ASP A 354 -18.51 -13.50 12.76
C ASP A 354 -17.83 -14.71 12.10
N THR A 355 -17.21 -15.57 12.91
CA THR A 355 -16.53 -16.77 12.44
C THR A 355 -17.45 -17.70 11.62
N ALA A 356 -18.74 -17.76 11.94
CA ALA A 356 -19.68 -18.61 11.20
C ALA A 356 -19.86 -18.13 9.76
N SER A 357 -19.97 -16.82 9.53
CA SER A 357 -20.01 -16.25 8.18
C SER A 357 -18.70 -16.47 7.41
N TRP A 358 -17.53 -16.44 8.08
CA TRP A 358 -16.26 -16.79 7.45
C TRP A 358 -16.23 -18.26 7.01
N HIS A 359 -16.62 -19.19 7.86
CA HIS A 359 -16.68 -20.62 7.50
C HIS A 359 -17.66 -20.86 6.34
N SER A 360 -18.85 -20.25 6.37
CA SER A 360 -19.81 -20.33 5.25
C SER A 360 -19.22 -19.75 3.94
N ALA A 361 -18.45 -18.65 4.00
CA ALA A 361 -17.81 -18.07 2.84
C ALA A 361 -16.69 -18.98 2.28
N LEU A 362 -15.93 -19.66 3.15
CA LEU A 362 -14.92 -20.66 2.75
C LEU A 362 -15.58 -21.87 2.05
N GLU A 363 -16.74 -22.29 2.50
CA GLU A 363 -17.54 -23.32 1.81
C GLU A 363 -18.05 -22.82 0.45
N GLN A 364 -18.59 -21.59 0.36
CA GLN A 364 -18.98 -20.99 -0.91
C GLN A 364 -17.80 -20.91 -1.89
N ALA A 365 -16.60 -20.59 -1.40
CA ALA A 365 -15.37 -20.52 -2.21
C ALA A 365 -14.89 -21.90 -2.71
N SER A 366 -15.41 -23.03 -2.19
CA SER A 366 -15.13 -24.37 -2.72
C SER A 366 -16.06 -24.77 -3.86
N ASP A 367 -17.24 -24.11 -3.99
CA ASP A 367 -18.19 -24.44 -5.05
C ASP A 367 -17.72 -23.92 -6.41
N PRO A 368 -17.52 -24.81 -7.41
CA PRO A 368 -16.98 -24.41 -8.71
C PRO A 368 -17.79 -23.32 -9.41
N SER A 369 -19.13 -23.36 -9.29
CA SER A 369 -20.00 -22.38 -9.96
C SER A 369 -19.89 -21.00 -9.33
N THR A 370 -19.72 -20.94 -8.02
CA THR A 370 -19.51 -19.69 -7.28
C THR A 370 -18.14 -19.12 -7.59
N ARG A 371 -17.09 -19.96 -7.63
CA ARG A 371 -15.73 -19.53 -8.00
C ARG A 371 -15.71 -18.92 -9.40
N GLU A 372 -16.30 -19.60 -10.39
CA GLU A 372 -16.36 -19.10 -11.77
C GLU A 372 -17.10 -17.76 -11.86
N ARG A 373 -18.25 -17.64 -11.23
CA ARG A 373 -19.04 -16.39 -11.19
C ARG A 373 -18.23 -15.25 -10.58
N TRP A 374 -17.59 -15.48 -9.41
CA TRP A 374 -16.79 -14.46 -8.74
C TRP A 374 -15.54 -14.08 -9.53
N ALA A 375 -14.90 -15.05 -10.20
CA ALA A 375 -13.75 -14.78 -11.07
C ALA A 375 -14.14 -13.91 -12.27
N ILE A 376 -15.30 -14.16 -12.91
CA ILE A 376 -15.81 -13.33 -14.00
C ILE A 376 -16.07 -11.91 -13.51
N SER A 377 -16.89 -11.76 -12.46
CA SER A 377 -17.22 -10.45 -11.89
C SER A 377 -15.98 -9.72 -11.33
N GLY A 378 -14.98 -10.46 -10.84
CA GLY A 378 -13.70 -9.88 -10.41
C GLY A 378 -12.93 -9.26 -11.58
N ARG A 379 -12.83 -9.94 -12.72
CA ARG A 379 -12.19 -9.39 -13.94
C ARG A 379 -12.95 -8.18 -14.49
N GLU A 380 -14.29 -8.23 -14.49
CA GLU A 380 -15.12 -7.07 -14.86
C GLU A 380 -14.80 -5.88 -13.93
N ARG A 381 -14.66 -6.14 -12.62
CA ARG A 381 -14.32 -5.10 -11.64
C ARG A 381 -12.94 -4.48 -11.88
N ILE A 382 -11.93 -5.26 -12.24
CA ILE A 382 -10.61 -4.73 -12.64
C ILE A 382 -10.76 -3.76 -13.81
N SER A 383 -11.54 -4.14 -14.83
CA SER A 383 -11.78 -3.33 -16.02
C SER A 383 -12.53 -2.04 -15.69
N GLU A 384 -13.55 -2.09 -14.82
CA GLU A 384 -14.30 -0.92 -14.37
C GLU A 384 -13.44 0.09 -13.60
N LEU A 385 -12.55 -0.39 -12.74
CA LEU A 385 -11.67 0.46 -11.95
C LEU A 385 -10.60 1.12 -12.81
N ASP A 386 -10.26 0.53 -13.98
CA ASP A 386 -9.19 0.98 -14.90
C ASP A 386 -7.93 1.38 -14.12
N LEU A 387 -7.32 0.37 -13.45
CA LEU A 387 -6.15 0.56 -12.61
C LEU A 387 -4.84 0.51 -13.41
N SER A 388 -4.89 0.66 -14.73
CA SER A 388 -3.69 0.66 -15.56
C SER A 388 -2.78 1.87 -15.25
N PRO A 389 -1.44 1.73 -15.46
CA PRO A 389 -0.51 2.86 -15.31
C PRO A 389 -0.89 4.07 -16.17
N ASP A 390 -1.41 3.85 -17.36
CA ASP A 390 -1.86 4.91 -18.26
C ASP A 390 -3.09 5.65 -17.72
N ALA A 391 -4.05 4.94 -17.16
CA ALA A 391 -5.22 5.56 -16.54
C ALA A 391 -4.82 6.38 -15.31
N HIS A 392 -3.93 5.86 -14.47
CA HIS A 392 -3.41 6.57 -13.32
C HIS A 392 -2.70 7.87 -13.74
N ALA A 393 -1.83 7.81 -14.74
CA ALA A 393 -1.14 8.98 -15.27
C ALA A 393 -2.11 10.02 -15.87
N ARG A 394 -3.16 9.58 -16.59
CA ARG A 394 -4.23 10.48 -17.09
C ARG A 394 -4.96 11.18 -15.93
N ARG A 395 -5.30 10.45 -14.85
CA ARG A 395 -5.94 11.04 -13.67
C ARG A 395 -5.04 12.10 -13.01
N ILE A 396 -3.73 11.84 -12.89
CA ILE A 396 -2.77 12.86 -12.39
C ILE A 396 -2.79 14.10 -13.30
N ARG A 397 -2.78 13.92 -14.62
CA ARG A 397 -2.86 15.05 -15.56
C ARG A 397 -4.13 15.85 -15.36
N ASP A 398 -5.27 15.18 -15.26
CA ASP A 398 -6.59 15.83 -15.14
C ASP A 398 -6.73 16.57 -13.79
N LEU A 399 -6.00 16.15 -12.74
CA LEU A 399 -5.89 16.87 -11.47
C LEU A 399 -4.98 18.11 -11.56
N LEU A 400 -3.96 18.09 -12.43
CA LEU A 400 -2.91 19.12 -12.47
C LEU A 400 -3.03 20.09 -13.64
N CYS A 401 -3.77 19.79 -14.66
CA CYS A 401 -3.99 20.62 -15.83
C CYS A 401 -5.43 21.09 -15.93
#